data_5a2158b0cc2e2d27a3f5b5d6c7c46abf
#
_entry.id   5a2158b0cc2e2d27a3f5b5d6c7c46abf
#
_cell.length_a   1.000
_cell.length_b   1.000
_cell.length_c   1.000
_cell.angle_alpha   90.00
_cell.angle_beta   90.00
_cell.angle_gamma   90.00
#
_symmetry.space_group_name_H-M   'P 1'
#
loop_
_entity.id
_entity.type
_entity.pdbx_description
1 polymer ?
#
loop_
_entity_poly.entity_id
_entity_poly.type
_entity_poly.pdbx_seq_one_letter_code
_entity_poly.pdbx_strand_id
1 'polypeptide(L)'
;VGSAGTLGRGKKYSYQMDPANSDEALREVAIDLDEGADIVMIKPGMPYLDIVRRVKDQFAAPTFVYQVSGEYAMLLAAAQNGWLDEQTVVMESLLSIKRAGADAILTYFAGKVADWLRQKL
;
A
#
# COMPACT_ATOMS: atom_id res chain seq x y z
N VAL A 1 4.87 -8.03 -6.49
CA VAL A 1 5.25 -9.41 -6.24
C VAL A 1 4.74 -10.28 -7.38
N GLY A 2 5.64 -10.98 -8.03
CA GLY A 2 5.31 -11.86 -9.15
C GLY A 2 5.04 -11.17 -10.48
N SER A 3 4.76 -9.87 -10.49
CA SER A 3 4.46 -9.17 -11.74
C SER A 3 5.68 -9.10 -12.68
N ALA A 4 6.88 -9.12 -12.15
CA ALA A 4 8.10 -9.14 -12.96
C ALA A 4 8.23 -10.44 -13.78
N GLY A 5 7.67 -11.54 -13.30
CA GLY A 5 7.69 -12.82 -14.01
C GLY A 5 6.87 -12.81 -15.30
N THR A 6 5.91 -11.90 -15.44
CA THR A 6 5.07 -11.80 -16.64
C THR A 6 5.73 -10.98 -17.75
N LEU A 7 6.82 -10.30 -17.47
CA LEU A 7 7.53 -9.45 -18.43
C LEU A 7 8.57 -10.22 -19.27
N GLY A 8 8.76 -11.50 -19.01
CA GLY A 8 9.80 -12.28 -19.68
C GLY A 8 11.18 -11.72 -19.34
N ARG A 9 11.98 -11.47 -20.38
CA ARG A 9 13.33 -10.91 -20.23
C ARG A 9 13.36 -9.39 -20.21
N GLY A 10 12.20 -8.73 -20.31
CA GLY A 10 12.11 -7.28 -20.24
C GLY A 10 12.53 -6.75 -18.86
N LYS A 11 13.16 -5.59 -18.84
CA LYS A 11 13.59 -4.95 -17.59
C LYS A 11 12.42 -4.16 -17.01
N LYS A 12 11.81 -4.67 -15.95
CA LYS A 12 10.76 -3.97 -15.22
C LYS A 12 11.24 -2.58 -14.76
N TYR A 13 12.52 -2.48 -14.37
CA TYR A 13 13.09 -1.22 -13.87
C TYR A 13 13.16 -0.11 -14.90
N SER A 14 13.05 -0.41 -16.22
CA SER A 14 13.16 0.61 -17.26
C SER A 14 11.98 1.58 -17.29
N TYR A 15 10.81 1.21 -16.74
CA TYR A 15 9.63 2.05 -16.72
C TYR A 15 9.05 2.29 -15.33
N GLN A 16 9.59 1.62 -14.32
CA GLN A 16 9.17 1.86 -12.94
C GLN A 16 10.07 2.87 -12.28
N MET A 17 9.50 3.64 -11.32
CA MET A 17 10.28 4.56 -10.51
C MET A 17 11.35 3.82 -9.71
N ASP A 18 12.48 4.49 -9.49
CA ASP A 18 13.49 4.01 -8.57
C ASP A 18 12.91 3.95 -7.15
N PRO A 19 12.81 2.76 -6.55
CA PRO A 19 12.23 2.62 -5.21
C PRO A 19 13.04 3.31 -4.11
N ALA A 20 14.28 3.70 -4.39
CA ALA A 20 15.11 4.41 -3.43
C ALA A 20 14.94 5.94 -3.52
N ASN A 21 14.13 6.44 -4.46
CA ASN A 21 13.98 7.86 -4.71
C ASN A 21 12.57 8.36 -4.43
N SER A 22 12.34 8.87 -3.21
CA SER A 22 11.02 9.37 -2.81
C SER A 22 10.65 10.68 -3.52
N ASP A 23 11.61 11.49 -3.91
CA ASP A 23 11.34 12.75 -4.61
C ASP A 23 10.79 12.50 -6.01
N GLU A 24 11.24 11.43 -6.67
CA GLU A 24 10.69 11.03 -7.97
C GLU A 24 9.21 10.66 -7.84
N ALA A 25 8.82 9.96 -6.77
CA ALA A 25 7.42 9.63 -6.53
C ALA A 25 6.56 10.87 -6.43
N LEU A 26 7.02 11.91 -5.74
CA LEU A 26 6.28 13.16 -5.63
C LEU A 26 6.14 13.88 -6.97
N ARG A 27 7.19 13.85 -7.80
CA ARG A 27 7.13 14.43 -9.14
C ARG A 27 6.11 13.72 -10.02
N GLU A 28 6.08 12.38 -9.98
CA GLU A 28 5.12 11.60 -10.74
C GLU A 28 3.68 11.89 -10.30
N VAL A 29 3.44 12.00 -9.00
CA VAL A 29 2.13 12.36 -8.46
C VAL A 29 1.71 13.76 -8.94
N ALA A 30 2.62 14.71 -8.90
CA ALA A 30 2.34 16.07 -9.36
C ALA A 30 1.92 16.09 -10.83
N ILE A 31 2.61 15.32 -11.68
CA ILE A 31 2.30 15.20 -13.09
C ILE A 31 0.91 14.57 -13.28
N ASP A 32 0.63 13.49 -12.58
CA ASP A 32 -0.64 12.78 -12.68
C ASP A 32 -1.82 13.68 -12.28
N LEU A 33 -1.68 14.42 -11.19
CA LEU A 33 -2.72 15.35 -10.75
C LEU A 33 -2.91 16.50 -11.75
N ASP A 34 -1.83 17.00 -12.32
CA ASP A 34 -1.86 18.05 -13.35
C ASP A 34 -2.57 17.57 -14.61
N GLU A 35 -2.44 16.28 -14.93
CA GLU A 35 -3.11 15.64 -16.07
C GLU A 35 -4.57 15.28 -15.78
N GLY A 36 -5.08 15.54 -14.58
CA GLY A 36 -6.48 15.38 -14.24
C GLY A 36 -6.82 14.16 -13.37
N ALA A 37 -5.84 13.51 -12.77
CA ALA A 37 -6.12 12.42 -11.84
C ALA A 37 -6.86 12.96 -10.61
N ASP A 38 -7.93 12.26 -10.20
CA ASP A 38 -8.72 12.63 -9.03
C ASP A 38 -8.23 11.94 -7.75
N ILE A 39 -7.60 10.79 -7.89
CA ILE A 39 -7.17 9.92 -6.80
C ILE A 39 -5.75 9.44 -7.09
N VAL A 40 -4.94 9.37 -6.05
CA VAL A 40 -3.59 8.81 -6.13
C VAL A 40 -3.58 7.48 -5.40
N MET A 41 -2.97 6.45 -6.00
CA MET A 41 -2.82 5.15 -5.35
C MET A 41 -1.35 4.82 -5.14
N ILE A 42 -1.02 4.40 -3.93
CA ILE A 42 0.33 4.00 -3.55
C ILE A 42 0.33 2.50 -3.26
N LYS A 43 1.25 1.79 -3.86
CA LYS A 43 1.45 0.35 -3.68
C LYS A 43 2.91 -0.06 -3.89
N PRO A 44 3.41 -1.04 -3.16
CA PRO A 44 2.82 -1.68 -1.99
C PRO A 44 2.72 -0.70 -0.82
N GLY A 45 1.80 -0.96 0.13
CA GLY A 45 1.48 0.00 1.17
C GLY A 45 2.54 0.14 2.24
N MET A 46 2.79 -0.95 2.97
CA MET A 46 3.67 -0.90 4.15
C MET A 46 5.11 -0.46 3.84
N PRO A 47 5.73 -0.87 2.72
CA PRO A 47 7.08 -0.40 2.39
C PRO A 47 7.16 1.08 2.04
N TYR A 48 6.03 1.75 1.78
CA TYR A 48 5.99 3.12 1.28
C TYR A 48 5.13 4.06 2.13
N LEU A 49 5.06 3.82 3.44
CA LEU A 49 4.31 4.70 4.36
C LEU A 49 4.84 6.13 4.35
N ASP A 50 6.13 6.31 4.15
CA ASP A 50 6.77 7.62 4.00
C ASP A 50 6.23 8.37 2.78
N ILE A 51 6.05 7.65 1.66
CA ILE A 51 5.49 8.24 0.43
C ILE A 51 4.02 8.62 0.66
N VAL A 52 3.23 7.75 1.31
CA VAL A 52 1.84 8.07 1.65
C VAL A 52 1.78 9.39 2.42
N ARG A 53 2.63 9.54 3.44
CA ARG A 53 2.65 10.74 4.27
C ARG A 53 3.05 11.97 3.47
N ARG A 54 4.10 11.87 2.68
CA ARG A 54 4.59 12.99 1.86
C ARG A 54 3.58 13.43 0.82
N VAL A 55 2.94 12.47 0.14
CA VAL A 55 1.90 12.75 -0.87
C VAL A 55 0.71 13.45 -0.23
N LYS A 56 0.23 12.92 0.90
CA LYS A 56 -0.92 13.51 1.59
C LYS A 56 -0.63 14.92 2.06
N ASP A 57 0.54 15.15 2.63
CA ASP A 57 0.93 16.47 3.13
C ASP A 57 1.09 17.48 1.99
N GLN A 58 1.70 17.07 0.88
CA GLN A 58 2.03 18.01 -0.19
C GLN A 58 0.83 18.32 -1.09
N PHE A 59 0.00 17.35 -1.41
CA PHE A 59 -1.06 17.52 -2.41
C PHE A 59 -2.46 17.57 -1.83
N ALA A 60 -2.67 17.04 -0.63
CA ALA A 60 -4.00 16.96 0.01
C ALA A 60 -5.07 16.30 -0.89
N ALA A 61 -4.65 15.50 -1.87
CA ALA A 61 -5.54 14.77 -2.76
C ALA A 61 -6.01 13.47 -2.09
N PRO A 62 -7.15 12.91 -2.51
CA PRO A 62 -7.56 11.57 -2.05
C PRO A 62 -6.46 10.55 -2.34
N THR A 63 -5.94 9.92 -1.30
CA THR A 63 -4.80 9.01 -1.37
C THR A 63 -5.25 7.61 -0.95
N PHE A 64 -5.25 6.69 -1.90
CA PHE A 64 -5.58 5.30 -1.67
C PHE A 64 -4.29 4.50 -1.56
N VAL A 65 -4.32 3.47 -0.74
CA VAL A 65 -3.16 2.58 -0.55
C VAL A 65 -3.59 1.15 -0.79
N TYR A 66 -2.79 0.44 -1.56
CA TYR A 66 -3.04 -0.97 -1.83
C TYR A 66 -2.02 -1.82 -1.08
N GLN A 67 -2.52 -2.59 -0.10
CA GLN A 67 -1.76 -3.63 0.57
C GLN A 67 -1.77 -4.85 -0.35
N VAL A 68 -0.68 -5.02 -1.09
CA VAL A 68 -0.63 -5.97 -2.20
C VAL A 68 -0.52 -7.43 -1.74
N SER A 69 -0.63 -8.36 -2.69
CA SER A 69 -0.61 -9.80 -2.41
C SER A 69 0.64 -10.27 -1.67
N GLY A 70 1.80 -9.65 -1.91
CA GLY A 70 3.02 -9.98 -1.19
C GLY A 70 2.97 -9.61 0.28
N GLU A 71 2.40 -8.47 0.60
CA GLU A 71 2.18 -8.05 1.99
C GLU A 71 1.19 -8.99 2.68
N TYR A 72 0.11 -9.32 1.99
CA TYR A 72 -0.87 -10.30 2.46
C TYR A 72 -0.19 -11.64 2.77
N ALA A 73 0.61 -12.13 1.82
CA ALA A 73 1.31 -13.42 1.97
C ALA A 73 2.27 -13.42 3.16
N MET A 74 3.02 -12.34 3.36
CA MET A 74 3.96 -12.23 4.48
C MET A 74 3.24 -12.27 5.83
N LEU A 75 2.17 -11.50 5.98
CA LEU A 75 1.41 -11.44 7.22
C LEU A 75 0.71 -12.77 7.50
N LEU A 76 0.09 -13.35 6.48
CA LEU A 76 -0.64 -14.61 6.63
C LEU A 76 0.31 -15.76 6.94
N ALA A 77 1.47 -15.83 6.29
CA ALA A 77 2.47 -16.86 6.56
C ALA A 77 2.97 -16.80 8.00
N ALA A 78 3.27 -15.60 8.49
CA ALA A 78 3.70 -15.42 9.88
C ALA A 78 2.62 -15.88 10.88
N ALA A 79 1.36 -15.54 10.57
CA ALA A 79 0.23 -15.97 11.40
C ALA A 79 0.02 -17.49 11.37
N GLN A 80 0.08 -18.09 10.18
CA GLN A 80 -0.09 -19.54 10.02
C GLN A 80 1.02 -20.35 10.69
N ASN A 81 2.22 -19.81 10.76
CA ASN A 81 3.33 -20.44 11.45
C ASN A 81 3.32 -20.19 12.96
N GLY A 82 2.35 -19.45 13.47
CA GLY A 82 2.25 -19.16 14.90
C GLY A 82 3.25 -18.12 15.39
N TRP A 83 3.93 -17.43 14.49
CA TRP A 83 4.94 -16.42 14.86
C TRP A 83 4.30 -15.13 15.33
N LEU A 84 3.16 -14.76 14.75
CA LEU A 84 2.41 -13.56 15.08
C LEU A 84 0.92 -13.87 15.17
N ASP A 85 0.20 -13.10 15.99
CA ASP A 85 -1.25 -13.18 16.05
C ASP A 85 -1.86 -12.49 14.81
N GLU A 86 -2.68 -13.22 14.05
CA GLU A 86 -3.23 -12.72 12.78
C GLU A 86 -3.99 -11.40 12.95
N GLN A 87 -4.98 -11.38 13.83
CA GLN A 87 -5.82 -10.18 13.99
C GLN A 87 -4.98 -8.98 14.43
N THR A 88 -4.10 -9.19 15.39
CA THR A 88 -3.24 -8.12 15.93
C THR A 88 -2.35 -7.51 14.85
N VAL A 89 -1.64 -8.35 14.10
CA VAL A 89 -0.67 -7.84 13.12
C VAL A 89 -1.36 -7.24 11.88
N VAL A 90 -2.48 -7.82 11.46
CA VAL A 90 -3.25 -7.28 10.34
C VAL A 90 -3.82 -5.92 10.71
N MET A 91 -4.45 -5.80 11.87
CA MET A 91 -5.00 -4.51 12.32
C MET A 91 -3.92 -3.46 12.52
N GLU A 92 -2.77 -3.85 13.04
CA GLU A 92 -1.63 -2.94 13.20
C GLU A 92 -1.14 -2.43 11.85
N SER A 93 -1.03 -3.30 10.85
CA SER A 93 -0.59 -2.91 9.51
C SER A 93 -1.54 -1.90 8.88
N LEU A 94 -2.84 -2.13 8.99
CA LEU A 94 -3.85 -1.24 8.42
C LEU A 94 -3.92 0.09 9.17
N LEU A 95 -3.79 0.06 10.49
CA LEU A 95 -3.74 1.28 11.29
C LEU A 95 -2.53 2.14 10.93
N SER A 96 -1.39 1.51 10.67
CA SER A 96 -0.17 2.20 10.24
C SER A 96 -0.38 2.92 8.90
N ILE A 97 -1.04 2.26 7.96
CA ILE A 97 -1.36 2.83 6.65
C ILE A 97 -2.33 4.01 6.81
N LYS A 98 -3.37 3.84 7.63
CA LYS A 98 -4.32 4.92 7.90
C LYS A 98 -3.63 6.13 8.54
N ARG A 99 -2.80 5.87 9.56
CA ARG A 99 -2.06 6.93 10.25
C ARG A 99 -1.11 7.68 9.33
N ALA A 100 -0.54 6.99 8.33
CA ALA A 100 0.31 7.63 7.33
C ALA A 100 -0.46 8.61 6.45
N GLY A 101 -1.78 8.49 6.36
CA GLY A 101 -2.61 9.44 5.63
C GLY A 101 -3.54 8.85 4.57
N ALA A 102 -3.68 7.54 4.50
CA ALA A 102 -4.57 6.91 3.53
C ALA A 102 -6.03 7.24 3.81
N ASP A 103 -6.76 7.62 2.76
CA ASP A 103 -8.20 7.84 2.80
C ASP A 103 -8.97 6.53 2.61
N ALA A 104 -8.41 5.58 1.88
CA ALA A 104 -8.96 4.25 1.69
C ALA A 104 -7.84 3.24 1.52
N ILE A 105 -8.11 2.00 1.89
CA ILE A 105 -7.14 0.92 1.81
C ILE A 105 -7.76 -0.26 1.07
N LEU A 106 -7.08 -0.71 0.01
CA LEU A 106 -7.41 -1.95 -0.66
C LEU A 106 -6.56 -3.05 -0.04
N THR A 107 -7.20 -4.10 0.43
CA THR A 107 -6.49 -5.22 1.07
C THR A 107 -7.25 -6.52 0.91
N TYR A 108 -6.51 -7.61 0.79
CA TYR A 108 -7.11 -8.95 0.77
C TYR A 108 -7.70 -9.34 2.13
N PHE A 109 -7.37 -8.62 3.20
CA PHE A 109 -7.95 -8.83 4.51
C PHE A 109 -9.30 -8.11 4.73
N ALA A 110 -9.80 -7.38 3.74
CA ALA A 110 -10.97 -6.52 3.92
C ALA A 110 -12.18 -7.24 4.54
N GLY A 111 -12.48 -8.46 4.08
CA GLY A 111 -13.60 -9.24 4.62
C GLY A 111 -13.40 -9.61 6.09
N LYS A 112 -12.24 -10.12 6.44
CA LYS A 112 -11.91 -10.47 7.84
C LYS A 112 -11.95 -9.24 8.74
N VAL A 113 -11.38 -8.13 8.27
CA VAL A 113 -11.33 -6.88 9.04
C VAL A 113 -12.73 -6.36 9.29
N ALA A 114 -13.60 -6.39 8.29
CA ALA A 114 -14.99 -5.99 8.45
C ALA A 114 -15.69 -6.83 9.53
N ASP A 115 -15.45 -8.14 9.56
CA ASP A 115 -16.00 -9.02 10.58
C ASP A 115 -15.46 -8.69 11.97
N TRP A 116 -14.14 -8.49 12.09
CA TRP A 116 -13.53 -8.14 13.38
C TRP A 116 -14.05 -6.81 13.92
N LEU A 117 -14.25 -5.81 13.05
CA LEU A 117 -14.79 -4.51 13.47
C LEU A 117 -16.24 -4.62 13.92
N ARG A 118 -17.05 -5.45 13.27
CA ARG A 118 -18.44 -5.68 13.67
C ARG A 118 -18.55 -6.34 15.02
N GLN A 119 -17.64 -7.22 15.36
CA GLN A 119 -17.63 -7.91 16.66
C GLN A 119 -17.36 -6.98 17.84
N LYS A 120 -16.79 -5.81 17.59
CA LYS A 120 -16.53 -4.80 18.63
C LYS A 120 -17.70 -3.85 18.87
N LEU A 121 -18.69 -3.90 18.01
CA LEU A 121 -19.90 -3.09 18.14
C LEU A 121 -20.98 -3.89 18.84
#